data_8ef64f174f9918583118776c7411d55e
#
_entry.id   8ef64f174f9918583118776c7411d55e
#
_cell.length_a   1.000
_cell.length_b   1.000
_cell.length_c   1.000
_cell.angle_alpha   90.00
_cell.angle_beta   90.00
_cell.angle_gamma   90.00
#
_symmetry.space_group_name_H-M   'P 1'
#
loop_
_entity.id
_entity.type
_entity.pdbx_description
1 polymer ?
#
loop_
_entity_poly.entity_id
_entity_poly.type
_entity_poly.pdbx_seq_one_letter_code
_entity_poly.pdbx_strand_id
1 'polypeptide(L)'
;MPGPSLAELRAAGQPPAVLDRLNDEHWAGRLYMRKLSPAATWMFARLGWSPNAVTAAFIVCGIAAGVVIAFGGLASAVAGAALIQAYLLLDCSDGELARWSQRTSATGIYLDGMGHYLGESALLIGLGVRAEGHLTASGYVTAGLAAALAAMLVKAETDNVVVARSKAGLPAGSGDTALSPRSGGIALARRLASALRVHRINQAVELSVLVLAAAIADQVRGGLLATRVLLLACLAVGVLMIAAHLVAILASRRLS
;
A
#
# COMPACT_ATOMS: atom_id res chain seq x y z
N MET A 1 -22.11 29.34 4.05
CA MET A 1 -22.92 28.13 4.23
C MET A 1 -22.38 27.39 5.46
N PRO A 2 -23.21 26.82 6.35
CA PRO A 2 -22.70 25.98 7.41
C PRO A 2 -21.92 24.82 6.77
N GLY A 3 -20.75 24.49 7.35
CA GLY A 3 -19.92 23.41 6.83
C GLY A 3 -20.64 22.06 6.96
N PRO A 4 -20.16 20.99 6.27
CA PRO A 4 -20.81 19.68 6.30
C PRO A 4 -20.91 19.15 7.72
N SER A 5 -21.98 18.45 8.05
CA SER A 5 -22.05 17.66 9.26
C SER A 5 -21.19 16.39 9.10
N LEU A 6 -20.65 15.88 10.21
CA LEU A 6 -19.86 14.64 10.20
C LEU A 6 -20.66 13.46 9.67
N ALA A 7 -21.97 13.43 9.95
CA ALA A 7 -22.89 12.36 9.51
C ALA A 7 -23.09 12.38 7.97
N GLU A 8 -23.32 13.54 7.39
CA GLU A 8 -23.45 13.71 5.93
C GLU A 8 -22.17 13.31 5.22
N LEU A 9 -21.02 13.74 5.73
CA LEU A 9 -19.73 13.45 5.16
C LEU A 9 -19.42 11.94 5.22
N ARG A 10 -19.74 11.30 6.35
CA ARG A 10 -19.58 9.85 6.49
C ARG A 10 -20.50 9.08 5.53
N ALA A 11 -21.76 9.47 5.41
CA ALA A 11 -22.71 8.82 4.51
C ALA A 11 -22.28 8.92 3.03
N ALA A 12 -21.82 10.10 2.59
CA ALA A 12 -21.33 10.31 1.23
C ALA A 12 -19.94 9.71 0.98
N GLY A 13 -19.04 9.80 1.95
CA GLY A 13 -17.65 9.35 1.85
C GLY A 13 -17.47 7.85 1.96
N GLN A 14 -18.33 7.17 2.73
CA GLN A 14 -18.25 5.72 3.02
C GLN A 14 -19.54 4.98 2.62
N PRO A 15 -19.93 4.96 1.33
CA PRO A 15 -21.09 4.19 0.90
C PRO A 15 -20.84 2.67 1.07
N PRO A 16 -21.91 1.83 1.19
CA PRO A 16 -21.79 0.38 1.37
C PRO A 16 -20.85 -0.28 0.35
N ALA A 17 -20.91 0.14 -0.92
CA ALA A 17 -20.07 -0.38 -1.98
C ALA A 17 -18.54 -0.16 -1.75
N VAL A 18 -18.16 0.79 -0.88
CA VAL A 18 -16.76 1.01 -0.47
C VAL A 18 -16.42 0.19 0.76
N LEU A 19 -17.37 0.05 1.70
CA LEU A 19 -17.16 -0.69 2.95
C LEU A 19 -17.16 -2.22 2.74
N ASP A 20 -17.90 -2.71 1.74
CA ASP A 20 -18.06 -4.14 1.45
C ASP A 20 -16.91 -4.74 0.62
N ARG A 21 -15.88 -3.96 0.26
CA ARG A 21 -14.67 -4.43 -0.43
C ARG A 21 -13.80 -5.28 0.51
N LEU A 22 -14.27 -6.49 0.82
CA LEU A 22 -13.66 -7.38 1.82
C LEU A 22 -12.21 -7.80 1.52
N ASN A 23 -11.77 -7.81 0.27
CA ASN A 23 -10.47 -8.35 -0.14
C ASN A 23 -9.40 -7.28 -0.42
N ASP A 24 -9.78 -6.04 -0.69
CA ASP A 24 -8.85 -4.99 -1.13
C ASP A 24 -8.42 -4.05 0.01
N GLU A 25 -9.07 -4.13 1.18
CA GLU A 25 -8.81 -3.20 2.28
C GLU A 25 -7.81 -3.74 3.30
N HIS A 26 -6.90 -2.87 3.75
CA HIS A 26 -5.98 -3.17 4.87
C HIS A 26 -6.76 -3.47 6.15
N TRP A 27 -6.25 -4.40 6.97
CA TRP A 27 -6.84 -4.70 8.28
C TRP A 27 -6.96 -3.45 9.17
N ALA A 28 -5.95 -2.55 9.12
CA ALA A 28 -5.96 -1.28 9.84
C ALA A 28 -7.09 -0.34 9.35
N GLY A 29 -7.40 -0.36 8.04
CA GLY A 29 -8.52 0.34 7.46
C GLY A 29 -9.82 -0.04 8.15
N ARG A 30 -10.12 -1.34 8.19
CA ARG A 30 -11.34 -1.87 8.82
C ARG A 30 -11.38 -1.69 10.34
N LEU A 31 -10.25 -1.88 11.01
CA LEU A 31 -10.21 -1.89 12.47
C LEU A 31 -10.47 -0.51 13.06
N TYR A 32 -9.80 0.52 12.56
CA TYR A 32 -9.87 1.87 13.13
C TYR A 32 -9.85 3.02 12.12
N MET A 33 -9.16 2.91 10.96
CA MET A 33 -9.04 4.07 10.06
C MET A 33 -10.37 4.54 9.50
N ARG A 34 -11.27 3.64 9.11
CA ARG A 34 -12.62 3.99 8.65
C ARG A 34 -13.49 4.66 9.72
N LYS A 35 -13.11 4.53 11.00
CA LYS A 35 -13.78 5.24 12.10
C LYS A 35 -13.19 6.64 12.30
N LEU A 36 -11.88 6.80 12.02
CA LEU A 36 -11.14 8.04 12.23
C LEU A 36 -11.19 8.97 11.00
N SER A 37 -11.12 8.38 9.78
CA SER A 37 -11.02 9.16 8.54
C SER A 37 -12.16 10.16 8.32
N PRO A 38 -13.44 9.92 8.69
CA PRO A 38 -14.47 10.93 8.52
C PRO A 38 -14.20 12.23 9.30
N ALA A 39 -13.57 12.12 10.47
CA ALA A 39 -13.21 13.32 11.25
C ALA A 39 -12.07 14.11 10.59
N ALA A 40 -11.07 13.41 10.03
CA ALA A 40 -10.01 14.04 9.27
C ALA A 40 -10.55 14.67 7.97
N THR A 41 -11.40 13.95 7.25
CA THR A 41 -12.06 14.44 6.03
C THR A 41 -12.90 15.69 6.31
N TRP A 42 -13.64 15.71 7.42
CA TRP A 42 -14.40 16.88 7.87
C TRP A 42 -13.49 18.09 8.13
N MET A 43 -12.34 17.86 8.77
CA MET A 43 -11.34 18.91 8.99
C MET A 43 -10.83 19.46 7.64
N PHE A 44 -10.44 18.61 6.70
CA PHE A 44 -9.97 19.03 5.38
C PHE A 44 -11.06 19.77 4.59
N ALA A 45 -12.31 19.30 4.64
CA ALA A 45 -13.44 19.98 4.02
C ALA A 45 -13.64 21.40 4.58
N ARG A 46 -13.53 21.58 5.90
CA ARG A 46 -13.61 22.91 6.54
C ARG A 46 -12.43 23.82 6.23
N LEU A 47 -11.24 23.26 6.08
CA LEU A 47 -10.04 24.00 5.69
C LEU A 47 -10.01 24.33 4.19
N GLY A 48 -11.00 23.86 3.42
CA GLY A 48 -11.08 24.10 1.97
C GLY A 48 -10.04 23.34 1.15
N TRP A 49 -9.48 22.25 1.69
CA TRP A 49 -8.52 21.42 0.95
C TRP A 49 -9.23 20.71 -0.21
N SER A 50 -8.52 20.61 -1.34
CA SER A 50 -8.97 19.78 -2.45
C SER A 50 -8.59 18.30 -2.20
N PRO A 51 -9.34 17.31 -2.76
CA PRO A 51 -8.96 15.91 -2.69
C PRO A 51 -7.51 15.67 -3.13
N ASN A 52 -7.09 16.24 -4.26
CA ASN A 52 -5.72 16.09 -4.77
C ASN A 52 -4.65 16.69 -3.84
N ALA A 53 -4.98 17.71 -3.04
CA ALA A 53 -4.05 18.24 -2.03
C ALA A 53 -3.87 17.26 -0.87
N VAL A 54 -4.94 16.55 -0.47
CA VAL A 54 -4.86 15.48 0.54
C VAL A 54 -4.06 14.30 0.00
N THR A 55 -4.27 13.92 -1.27
CA THR A 55 -3.47 12.89 -1.95
C THR A 55 -1.98 13.28 -2.03
N ALA A 56 -1.66 14.54 -2.33
CA ALA A 56 -0.27 15.00 -2.32
C ALA A 56 0.36 14.89 -0.91
N ALA A 57 -0.38 15.25 0.14
CA ALA A 57 0.08 15.09 1.51
C ALA A 57 0.30 13.61 1.90
N PHE A 58 -0.58 12.72 1.46
CA PHE A 58 -0.44 11.29 1.60
C PHE A 58 0.85 10.78 0.95
N ILE A 59 1.16 11.18 -0.28
CA ILE A 59 2.41 10.83 -0.98
C ILE A 59 3.64 11.29 -0.18
N VAL A 60 3.62 12.55 0.29
CA VAL A 60 4.72 13.11 1.08
C VAL A 60 4.93 12.32 2.38
N CYS A 61 3.85 11.95 3.08
CA CYS A 61 3.94 11.12 4.28
C CYS A 61 4.57 9.74 4.01
N GLY A 62 4.21 9.09 2.90
CA GLY A 62 4.77 7.80 2.52
C GLY A 62 6.26 7.87 2.23
N ILE A 63 6.70 8.86 1.45
CA ILE A 63 8.11 9.09 1.15
C ILE A 63 8.88 9.46 2.42
N ALA A 64 8.33 10.37 3.24
CA ALA A 64 8.95 10.78 4.49
C ALA A 64 9.13 9.59 5.46
N ALA A 65 8.17 8.66 5.52
CA ALA A 65 8.30 7.45 6.33
C ALA A 65 9.52 6.61 5.89
N GLY A 66 9.71 6.41 4.58
CA GLY A 66 10.88 5.70 4.05
C GLY A 66 12.19 6.39 4.40
N VAL A 67 12.25 7.71 4.26
CA VAL A 67 13.42 8.51 4.65
C VAL A 67 13.70 8.41 6.15
N VAL A 68 12.66 8.51 6.99
CA VAL A 68 12.81 8.49 8.45
C VAL A 68 13.30 7.14 8.94
N ILE A 69 12.77 6.01 8.45
CA ILE A 69 13.25 4.69 8.89
C ILE A 69 14.71 4.41 8.48
N ALA A 70 15.20 5.05 7.43
CA ALA A 70 16.59 4.93 6.98
C ALA A 70 17.63 5.41 8.02
N PHE A 71 17.26 6.33 8.92
CA PHE A 71 18.16 6.82 9.98
C PHE A 71 18.51 5.77 11.04
N GLY A 72 17.81 4.64 11.08
CA GLY A 72 18.08 3.56 12.05
C GLY A 72 17.57 3.87 13.46
N GLY A 73 17.81 2.95 14.39
CA GLY A 73 17.37 3.06 15.78
C GLY A 73 15.85 2.85 15.98
N LEU A 74 15.43 2.73 17.23
CA LEU A 74 14.01 2.50 17.59
C LEU A 74 13.16 3.75 17.35
N ALA A 75 13.67 4.93 17.68
CA ALA A 75 12.94 6.18 17.50
C ALA A 75 12.52 6.43 16.06
N SER A 76 13.42 6.17 15.09
CA SER A 76 13.11 6.31 13.67
C SER A 76 12.06 5.29 13.19
N ALA A 77 12.09 4.06 13.73
CA ALA A 77 11.08 3.05 13.42
C ALA A 77 9.69 3.45 13.95
N VAL A 78 9.62 4.00 15.17
CA VAL A 78 8.36 4.53 15.75
C VAL A 78 7.84 5.71 14.93
N ALA A 79 8.71 6.67 14.59
CA ALA A 79 8.33 7.83 13.80
C ALA A 79 7.87 7.43 12.38
N GLY A 80 8.58 6.50 11.73
CA GLY A 80 8.20 5.96 10.43
C GLY A 80 6.85 5.23 10.46
N ALA A 81 6.62 4.41 11.49
CA ALA A 81 5.33 3.76 11.69
C ALA A 81 4.19 4.78 11.89
N ALA A 82 4.42 5.84 12.68
CA ALA A 82 3.45 6.92 12.87
C ALA A 82 3.15 7.65 11.55
N LEU A 83 4.17 7.92 10.73
CA LEU A 83 3.98 8.53 9.40
C LEU A 83 3.15 7.61 8.47
N ILE A 84 3.32 6.30 8.53
CA ILE A 84 2.48 5.37 7.76
C ILE A 84 1.04 5.33 8.29
N GLN A 85 0.80 5.53 9.58
CA GLN A 85 -0.57 5.70 10.07
C GLN A 85 -1.20 7.00 9.55
N ALA A 86 -0.45 8.09 9.49
CA ALA A 86 -0.90 9.33 8.88
C ALA A 86 -1.12 9.17 7.36
N TYR A 87 -0.22 8.49 6.67
CA TYR A 87 -0.36 8.09 5.26
C TYR A 87 -1.70 7.37 5.02
N LEU A 88 -2.01 6.33 5.79
CA LEU A 88 -3.26 5.57 5.65
C LEU A 88 -4.49 6.41 5.97
N LEU A 89 -4.40 7.33 6.95
CA LEU A 89 -5.49 8.24 7.29
C LEU A 89 -5.78 9.21 6.14
N LEU A 90 -4.74 9.76 5.53
CA LEU A 90 -4.85 10.69 4.40
C LEU A 90 -5.39 9.99 3.15
N ASP A 91 -4.92 8.78 2.86
CA ASP A 91 -5.40 7.89 1.79
C ASP A 91 -6.91 7.59 1.91
N CYS A 92 -7.38 7.28 3.11
CA CYS A 92 -8.82 7.14 3.34
C CYS A 92 -9.58 8.46 3.14
N SER A 93 -8.98 9.56 3.56
CA SER A 93 -9.65 10.86 3.60
C SER A 93 -9.76 11.52 2.23
N ASP A 94 -8.80 11.35 1.32
CA ASP A 94 -8.84 11.96 -0.02
C ASP A 94 -9.98 11.39 -0.86
N GLY A 95 -10.15 10.07 -0.86
CA GLY A 95 -11.27 9.41 -1.52
C GLY A 95 -12.63 9.74 -0.91
N GLU A 96 -12.72 9.88 0.43
CA GLU A 96 -13.93 10.34 1.12
C GLU A 96 -14.26 11.79 0.72
N LEU A 97 -13.27 12.67 0.72
CA LEU A 97 -13.41 14.07 0.33
C LEU A 97 -13.82 14.21 -1.15
N ALA A 98 -13.22 13.38 -2.04
CA ALA A 98 -13.57 13.36 -3.46
C ALA A 98 -15.02 12.93 -3.69
N ARG A 99 -15.49 11.89 -3.00
CA ARG A 99 -16.88 11.41 -3.09
C ARG A 99 -17.86 12.43 -2.53
N TRP A 100 -17.58 12.97 -1.34
CA TRP A 100 -18.45 13.98 -0.73
C TRP A 100 -18.56 15.26 -1.57
N SER A 101 -17.43 15.76 -2.07
CA SER A 101 -17.41 16.99 -2.89
C SER A 101 -17.81 16.76 -4.34
N GLN A 102 -18.06 15.51 -4.76
CA GLN A 102 -18.32 15.10 -6.15
C GLN A 102 -17.19 15.53 -7.11
N ARG A 103 -15.97 15.57 -6.63
CA ARG A 103 -14.76 15.97 -7.38
C ARG A 103 -13.82 14.80 -7.64
N THR A 104 -14.37 13.67 -8.08
CA THR A 104 -13.55 12.57 -8.58
C THR A 104 -12.92 12.96 -9.92
N SER A 105 -11.63 12.70 -10.10
CA SER A 105 -10.91 13.05 -11.33
C SER A 105 -9.91 11.98 -11.73
N ALA A 106 -9.60 11.89 -13.02
CA ALA A 106 -8.55 11.01 -13.52
C ALA A 106 -7.18 11.34 -12.90
N THR A 107 -6.92 12.64 -12.66
CA THR A 107 -5.71 13.09 -11.97
C THR A 107 -5.64 12.55 -10.53
N GLY A 108 -6.76 12.59 -9.79
CA GLY A 108 -6.82 12.04 -8.43
C GLY A 108 -6.54 10.54 -8.40
N ILE A 109 -7.18 9.78 -9.29
CA ILE A 109 -6.96 8.32 -9.42
C ILE A 109 -5.50 8.02 -9.77
N TYR A 110 -4.89 8.80 -10.67
CA TYR A 110 -3.49 8.65 -11.04
C TYR A 110 -2.54 8.95 -9.87
N LEU A 111 -2.78 10.05 -9.15
CA LEU A 111 -1.96 10.45 -8.00
C LEU A 111 -2.07 9.44 -6.85
N ASP A 112 -3.27 8.93 -6.58
CA ASP A 112 -3.52 7.88 -5.60
C ASP A 112 -2.68 6.62 -5.91
N GLY A 113 -2.77 6.10 -7.14
CA GLY A 113 -1.94 4.99 -7.60
C GLY A 113 -0.45 5.26 -7.43
N MET A 114 0.03 6.45 -7.87
CA MET A 114 1.43 6.85 -7.72
C MET A 114 1.86 6.94 -6.26
N GLY A 115 0.97 7.36 -5.37
CA GLY A 115 1.24 7.43 -3.94
C GLY A 115 1.57 6.08 -3.32
N HIS A 116 0.84 5.06 -3.71
CA HIS A 116 1.11 3.68 -3.28
C HIS A 116 2.45 3.15 -3.84
N TYR A 117 2.77 3.42 -5.11
CA TYR A 117 4.07 3.06 -5.68
C TYR A 117 5.23 3.74 -4.94
N LEU A 118 5.14 5.05 -4.73
CA LEU A 118 6.19 5.84 -4.12
C LEU A 118 6.38 5.54 -2.63
N GLY A 119 5.27 5.41 -1.87
CA GLY A 119 5.32 5.15 -0.43
C GLY A 119 5.93 3.79 -0.10
N GLU A 120 5.47 2.71 -0.77
CA GLU A 120 6.00 1.37 -0.53
C GLU A 120 7.46 1.24 -0.99
N SER A 121 7.81 1.84 -2.15
CA SER A 121 9.18 1.83 -2.62
C SER A 121 10.11 2.58 -1.68
N ALA A 122 9.70 3.74 -1.19
CA ALA A 122 10.49 4.52 -0.23
C ALA A 122 10.74 3.75 1.07
N LEU A 123 9.73 3.01 1.58
CA LEU A 123 9.89 2.17 2.76
C LEU A 123 10.89 1.04 2.55
N LEU A 124 10.84 0.34 1.41
CA LEU A 124 11.77 -0.75 1.10
C LEU A 124 13.19 -0.25 0.88
N ILE A 125 13.37 0.88 0.21
CA ILE A 125 14.67 1.54 0.06
C ILE A 125 15.21 1.97 1.44
N GLY A 126 14.36 2.63 2.23
CA GLY A 126 14.71 3.04 3.60
C GLY A 126 15.09 1.87 4.50
N LEU A 127 14.38 0.74 4.36
CA LEU A 127 14.73 -0.50 5.06
C LEU A 127 16.11 -1.04 4.63
N GLY A 128 16.45 -0.92 3.34
CA GLY A 128 17.78 -1.29 2.83
C GLY A 128 18.90 -0.45 3.44
N VAL A 129 18.72 0.88 3.49
CA VAL A 129 19.66 1.80 4.15
C VAL A 129 19.79 1.50 5.63
N ARG A 130 18.65 1.27 6.31
CA ARG A 130 18.62 0.87 7.72
C ARG A 130 19.37 -0.42 7.98
N ALA A 131 19.21 -1.44 7.12
CA ALA A 131 19.88 -2.75 7.23
C ALA A 131 21.40 -2.66 7.03
N GLU A 132 21.85 -1.70 6.26
CA GLU A 132 23.27 -1.39 6.09
C GLU A 132 23.84 -0.65 7.31
N GLY A 133 23.07 0.24 7.92
CA GLY A 133 23.48 1.12 9.01
C GLY A 133 24.03 2.48 8.54
N HIS A 134 24.22 2.66 7.24
CA HIS A 134 24.72 3.90 6.63
C HIS A 134 24.33 3.97 5.15
N LEU A 135 24.34 5.16 4.57
CA LEU A 135 24.02 5.39 3.17
C LEU A 135 25.27 5.21 2.29
N THR A 136 25.55 3.98 1.90
CA THR A 136 26.61 3.64 0.93
C THR A 136 26.09 2.62 -0.07
N ALA A 137 26.66 2.59 -1.27
CA ALA A 137 26.36 1.56 -2.25
C ALA A 137 26.86 0.20 -1.75
N SER A 138 25.95 -0.63 -1.26
CA SER A 138 26.25 -1.88 -0.57
C SER A 138 25.23 -2.96 -0.88
N GLY A 139 25.45 -4.15 -0.37
CA GLY A 139 24.57 -5.30 -0.60
C GLY A 139 23.15 -5.10 -0.06
N TYR A 140 22.99 -4.52 1.13
CA TYR A 140 21.65 -4.32 1.71
C TYR A 140 20.91 -3.13 1.08
N VAL A 141 21.61 -2.05 0.71
CA VAL A 141 21.00 -0.96 -0.06
C VAL A 141 20.54 -1.48 -1.43
N THR A 142 21.38 -2.27 -2.12
CA THR A 142 21.00 -2.91 -3.39
C THR A 142 19.81 -3.85 -3.22
N ALA A 143 19.76 -4.63 -2.13
CA ALA A 143 18.61 -5.50 -1.83
C ALA A 143 17.34 -4.68 -1.58
N GLY A 144 17.42 -3.52 -0.90
CA GLY A 144 16.30 -2.61 -0.71
C GLY A 144 15.76 -2.05 -2.03
N LEU A 145 16.64 -1.62 -2.92
CA LEU A 145 16.27 -1.18 -4.27
C LEU A 145 15.62 -2.31 -5.09
N ALA A 146 16.18 -3.52 -5.02
CA ALA A 146 15.62 -4.70 -5.70
C ALA A 146 14.24 -5.08 -5.14
N ALA A 147 14.05 -5.01 -3.81
CA ALA A 147 12.76 -5.25 -3.17
C ALA A 147 11.71 -4.19 -3.58
N ALA A 148 12.11 -2.91 -3.65
CA ALA A 148 11.27 -1.83 -4.13
C ALA A 148 10.86 -2.05 -5.59
N LEU A 149 11.81 -2.39 -6.47
CA LEU A 149 11.53 -2.72 -7.87
C LEU A 149 10.56 -3.91 -7.98
N ALA A 150 10.76 -4.95 -7.18
CA ALA A 150 9.87 -6.11 -7.17
C ALA A 150 8.43 -5.74 -6.74
N ALA A 151 8.27 -4.92 -5.69
CA ALA A 151 6.97 -4.43 -5.26
C ALA A 151 6.28 -3.59 -6.35
N MET A 152 7.02 -2.71 -7.02
CA MET A 152 6.50 -1.92 -8.15
C MET A 152 6.09 -2.81 -9.33
N LEU A 153 6.87 -3.84 -9.67
CA LEU A 153 6.54 -4.76 -10.77
C LEU A 153 5.26 -5.54 -10.52
N VAL A 154 5.06 -6.03 -9.29
CA VAL A 154 3.81 -6.74 -8.92
C VAL A 154 2.58 -5.86 -9.13
N LYS A 155 2.65 -4.56 -8.76
CA LYS A 155 1.58 -3.60 -9.01
C LYS A 155 1.41 -3.33 -10.50
N ALA A 156 2.53 -3.08 -11.21
CA ALA A 156 2.53 -2.82 -12.63
C ALA A 156 1.93 -3.98 -13.45
N GLU A 157 2.16 -5.24 -13.06
CA GLU A 157 1.51 -6.41 -13.67
C GLU A 157 -0.01 -6.30 -13.58
N THR A 158 -0.56 -5.90 -12.43
CA THR A 158 -2.00 -5.75 -12.23
C THR A 158 -2.55 -4.59 -13.05
N ASP A 159 -1.88 -3.44 -13.03
CA ASP A 159 -2.31 -2.24 -13.77
C ASP A 159 -2.25 -2.48 -15.29
N ASN A 160 -1.22 -3.19 -15.77
CA ASN A 160 -1.10 -3.54 -17.18
C ASN A 160 -2.20 -4.50 -17.66
N VAL A 161 -2.78 -5.33 -16.81
CA VAL A 161 -3.98 -6.11 -17.18
C VAL A 161 -5.14 -5.18 -17.52
N VAL A 162 -5.37 -4.15 -16.71
CA VAL A 162 -6.44 -3.17 -16.97
C VAL A 162 -6.19 -2.42 -18.27
N VAL A 163 -4.95 -1.97 -18.51
CA VAL A 163 -4.53 -1.29 -19.74
C VAL A 163 -4.68 -2.19 -20.95
N ALA A 164 -4.22 -3.45 -20.87
CA ALA A 164 -4.33 -4.42 -21.97
C ALA A 164 -5.79 -4.70 -22.35
N ARG A 165 -6.66 -4.91 -21.35
CA ARG A 165 -8.10 -5.11 -21.58
C ARG A 165 -8.74 -3.89 -22.24
N SER A 166 -8.46 -2.69 -21.75
CA SER A 166 -8.96 -1.44 -22.33
C SER A 166 -8.54 -1.29 -23.79
N LYS A 167 -7.26 -1.52 -24.10
CA LYS A 167 -6.75 -1.45 -25.48
C LYS A 167 -7.32 -2.53 -26.41
N ALA A 168 -7.68 -3.70 -25.87
CA ALA A 168 -8.30 -4.78 -26.60
C ALA A 168 -9.83 -4.62 -26.75
N GLY A 169 -10.43 -3.54 -26.24
CA GLY A 169 -11.88 -3.32 -26.26
C GLY A 169 -12.66 -4.28 -25.37
N LEU A 170 -12.02 -4.94 -24.41
CA LEU A 170 -12.66 -5.84 -23.48
C LEU A 170 -13.34 -5.04 -22.35
N PRO A 171 -14.49 -5.49 -21.82
CA PRO A 171 -15.15 -4.80 -20.70
C PRO A 171 -14.24 -4.72 -19.49
N ALA A 172 -14.37 -3.65 -18.70
CA ALA A 172 -13.67 -3.53 -17.44
C ALA A 172 -13.99 -4.76 -16.58
N GLY A 173 -12.96 -5.54 -16.25
CA GLY A 173 -13.15 -6.76 -15.47
C GLY A 173 -13.58 -6.40 -14.05
N SER A 174 -14.71 -6.93 -13.58
CA SER A 174 -15.04 -6.91 -12.16
C SER A 174 -14.00 -7.77 -11.42
N GLY A 175 -13.33 -7.17 -10.40
CA GLY A 175 -12.13 -7.72 -9.77
C GLY A 175 -12.19 -9.19 -9.32
N ASP A 176 -13.35 -9.72 -8.92
CA ASP A 176 -13.48 -11.08 -8.39
C ASP A 176 -13.84 -12.15 -9.43
N THR A 177 -14.60 -11.84 -10.47
CA THR A 177 -15.05 -12.83 -11.47
C THR A 177 -13.99 -13.16 -12.53
N ALA A 178 -13.04 -12.26 -12.76
CA ALA A 178 -11.94 -12.48 -13.71
C ALA A 178 -10.87 -13.50 -13.22
N LEU A 179 -10.97 -13.96 -11.98
CA LEU A 179 -9.97 -14.78 -11.30
C LEU A 179 -10.29 -16.29 -11.24
N SER A 180 -11.30 -16.80 -11.95
CA SER A 180 -11.58 -18.24 -11.94
C SER A 180 -10.43 -19.02 -12.62
N PRO A 181 -9.67 -19.83 -11.86
CA PRO A 181 -8.54 -20.58 -12.41
C PRO A 181 -9.05 -21.71 -13.31
N ARG A 182 -8.29 -21.99 -14.37
CA ARG A 182 -8.58 -23.09 -15.29
C ARG A 182 -8.27 -24.48 -14.73
N SER A 183 -7.55 -24.59 -13.58
CA SER A 183 -7.19 -25.88 -12.97
C SER A 183 -7.36 -25.84 -11.45
N GLY A 184 -7.73 -27.01 -10.87
CA GLY A 184 -7.94 -27.17 -9.42
C GLY A 184 -6.68 -26.96 -8.58
N GLY A 185 -5.50 -27.31 -9.09
CA GLY A 185 -4.22 -27.12 -8.40
C GLY A 185 -3.84 -25.65 -8.25
N ILE A 186 -4.06 -24.83 -9.29
CA ILE A 186 -3.84 -23.39 -9.24
C ILE A 186 -4.84 -22.73 -8.28
N ALA A 187 -6.08 -23.23 -8.22
CA ALA A 187 -7.08 -22.76 -7.26
C ALA A 187 -6.68 -22.99 -5.81
N LEU A 188 -6.11 -24.17 -5.50
CA LEU A 188 -5.63 -24.53 -4.16
C LEU A 188 -4.41 -23.66 -3.78
N ALA A 189 -3.41 -23.56 -4.64
CA ALA A 189 -2.22 -22.73 -4.40
C ALA A 189 -2.61 -21.27 -4.15
N ARG A 190 -3.57 -20.75 -4.91
CA ARG A 190 -4.10 -19.39 -4.72
C ARG A 190 -4.86 -19.25 -3.40
N ARG A 191 -5.69 -20.22 -3.01
CA ARG A 191 -6.39 -20.21 -1.70
C ARG A 191 -5.39 -20.20 -0.54
N LEU A 192 -4.33 -20.99 -0.62
CA LEU A 192 -3.26 -21.00 0.38
C LEU A 192 -2.50 -19.67 0.42
N ALA A 193 -2.11 -19.13 -0.74
CA ALA A 193 -1.43 -17.84 -0.82
C ALA A 193 -2.31 -16.68 -0.32
N SER A 194 -3.61 -16.70 -0.63
CA SER A 194 -4.56 -15.68 -0.13
C SER A 194 -4.86 -15.84 1.37
N ALA A 195 -4.91 -17.08 1.88
CA ALA A 195 -5.12 -17.35 3.30
C ALA A 195 -3.93 -16.91 4.15
N LEU A 196 -2.71 -17.14 3.67
CA LEU A 196 -1.48 -16.76 4.37
C LEU A 196 -1.16 -15.26 4.25
N ARG A 197 -1.78 -14.56 3.31
CA ARG A 197 -1.58 -13.11 3.05
C ARG A 197 -0.11 -12.67 3.02
N VAL A 198 0.80 -13.58 2.67
CA VAL A 198 2.25 -13.34 2.66
C VAL A 198 2.64 -12.17 1.76
N HIS A 199 1.87 -11.93 0.67
CA HIS A 199 2.07 -10.81 -0.23
C HIS A 199 1.97 -9.43 0.45
N ARG A 200 1.30 -9.35 1.61
CA ARG A 200 1.12 -8.07 2.34
C ARG A 200 2.37 -7.59 3.07
N ILE A 201 3.40 -8.43 3.20
CA ILE A 201 4.64 -8.04 3.89
C ILE A 201 5.28 -6.77 3.26
N ASN A 202 5.10 -6.57 1.96
CA ASN A 202 5.64 -5.44 1.22
C ASN A 202 4.69 -4.23 1.15
N GLN A 203 3.48 -4.34 1.71
CA GLN A 203 2.53 -3.22 1.78
C GLN A 203 2.88 -2.29 2.93
N ALA A 204 2.67 -0.99 2.74
CA ALA A 204 3.17 0.06 3.64
C ALA A 204 2.79 -0.16 5.12
N VAL A 205 1.54 -0.53 5.39
CA VAL A 205 1.03 -0.68 6.77
C VAL A 205 1.69 -1.85 7.46
N GLU A 206 1.67 -3.04 6.85
CA GLU A 206 2.26 -4.25 7.40
C GLU A 206 3.78 -4.10 7.54
N LEU A 207 4.42 -3.55 6.51
CA LEU A 207 5.87 -3.32 6.52
C LEU A 207 6.29 -2.38 7.65
N SER A 208 5.56 -1.29 7.90
CA SER A 208 5.87 -0.36 8.98
C SER A 208 5.82 -1.01 10.37
N VAL A 209 4.84 -1.89 10.60
CA VAL A 209 4.72 -2.67 11.85
C VAL A 209 5.86 -3.68 11.96
N LEU A 210 6.22 -4.35 10.87
CA LEU A 210 7.33 -5.32 10.86
C LEU A 210 8.68 -4.63 11.06
N VAL A 211 8.88 -3.44 10.48
CA VAL A 211 10.09 -2.62 10.73
C VAL A 211 10.19 -2.24 12.20
N LEU A 212 9.08 -1.85 12.82
CA LEU A 212 9.03 -1.55 14.25
C LEU A 212 9.38 -2.78 15.09
N ALA A 213 8.80 -3.95 14.77
CA ALA A 213 9.10 -5.21 15.46
C ALA A 213 10.58 -5.61 15.29
N ALA A 214 11.13 -5.48 14.07
CA ALA A 214 12.55 -5.73 13.80
C ALA A 214 13.45 -4.76 14.58
N ALA A 215 13.08 -3.47 14.67
CA ALA A 215 13.82 -2.48 15.43
C ALA A 215 13.86 -2.79 16.93
N ILE A 216 12.75 -3.25 17.50
CA ILE A 216 12.69 -3.68 18.90
C ILE A 216 13.60 -4.91 19.10
N ALA A 217 13.52 -5.91 18.22
CA ALA A 217 14.35 -7.10 18.30
C ALA A 217 15.85 -6.78 18.18
N ASP A 218 16.23 -5.88 17.28
CA ASP A 218 17.59 -5.41 17.10
C ASP A 218 18.10 -4.62 18.32
N GLN A 219 17.23 -3.80 18.93
CA GLN A 219 17.56 -3.06 20.15
C GLN A 219 17.85 -4.01 21.32
N VAL A 220 17.08 -5.11 21.46
CA VAL A 220 17.25 -6.07 22.54
C VAL A 220 18.49 -6.95 22.34
N ARG A 221 18.79 -7.34 21.08
CA ARG A 221 19.90 -8.24 20.76
C ARG A 221 21.25 -7.54 20.59
N GLY A 222 21.23 -6.26 20.29
CA GLY A 222 22.41 -5.52 19.85
C GLY A 222 22.83 -5.90 18.43
N GLY A 223 22.50 -5.08 17.44
CA GLY A 223 22.85 -5.32 16.04
C GLY A 223 21.69 -5.03 15.07
N LEU A 224 21.76 -5.53 13.84
CA LEU A 224 20.78 -5.30 12.77
C LEU A 224 20.25 -6.59 12.13
N LEU A 225 20.35 -7.71 12.85
CA LEU A 225 20.00 -9.01 12.29
C LEU A 225 18.52 -9.10 11.91
N ALA A 226 17.61 -8.65 12.78
CA ALA A 226 16.18 -8.73 12.51
C ALA A 226 15.79 -7.83 11.33
N THR A 227 16.35 -6.62 11.25
CA THR A 227 16.17 -5.71 10.11
C THR A 227 16.67 -6.34 8.79
N ARG A 228 17.84 -6.99 8.80
CA ARG A 228 18.42 -7.67 7.63
C ARG A 228 17.58 -8.86 7.18
N VAL A 229 17.12 -9.67 8.13
CA VAL A 229 16.23 -10.81 7.83
C VAL A 229 14.91 -10.33 7.24
N LEU A 230 14.32 -9.27 7.80
CA LEU A 230 13.10 -8.68 7.26
C LEU A 230 13.29 -8.20 5.82
N LEU A 231 14.37 -7.47 5.52
CA LEU A 231 14.68 -6.99 4.18
C LEU A 231 14.79 -8.14 3.17
N LEU A 232 15.56 -9.18 3.52
CA LEU A 232 15.74 -10.34 2.63
C LEU A 232 14.43 -11.12 2.44
N ALA A 233 13.59 -11.20 3.47
CA ALA A 233 12.25 -11.78 3.36
C ALA A 233 11.36 -10.95 2.42
N CYS A 234 11.37 -9.62 2.53
CA CYS A 234 10.64 -8.73 1.61
C CYS A 234 11.09 -8.91 0.16
N LEU A 235 12.40 -8.99 -0.09
CA LEU A 235 12.95 -9.24 -1.41
C LEU A 235 12.53 -10.60 -1.95
N ALA A 236 12.69 -11.66 -1.17
CA ALA A 236 12.32 -13.02 -1.58
C ALA A 236 10.82 -13.12 -1.91
N VAL A 237 9.96 -12.57 -1.04
CA VAL A 237 8.51 -12.54 -1.29
C VAL A 237 8.21 -11.72 -2.54
N GLY A 238 8.83 -10.56 -2.75
CA GLY A 238 8.62 -9.73 -3.94
C GLY A 238 8.95 -10.49 -5.23
N VAL A 239 10.11 -11.15 -5.30
CA VAL A 239 10.53 -11.94 -6.45
C VAL A 239 9.57 -13.12 -6.72
N LEU A 240 9.19 -13.85 -5.67
CA LEU A 240 8.23 -14.94 -5.78
C LEU A 240 6.85 -14.45 -6.27
N MET A 241 6.42 -13.28 -5.81
CA MET A 241 5.15 -12.70 -6.21
C MET A 241 5.11 -12.28 -7.68
N ILE A 242 6.20 -11.73 -8.24
CA ILE A 242 6.28 -11.42 -9.68
C ILE A 242 6.01 -12.71 -10.48
N ALA A 243 6.74 -13.78 -10.21
CA ALA A 243 6.58 -15.04 -10.94
C ALA A 243 5.16 -15.63 -10.76
N ALA A 244 4.65 -15.63 -9.53
CA ALA A 244 3.33 -16.16 -9.22
C ALA A 244 2.20 -15.34 -9.89
N HIS A 245 2.30 -14.01 -9.86
CA HIS A 245 1.35 -13.11 -10.51
C HIS A 245 1.35 -13.28 -12.03
N LEU A 246 2.52 -13.27 -12.65
CA LEU A 246 2.65 -13.46 -14.10
C LEU A 246 2.01 -14.79 -14.55
N VAL A 247 2.34 -15.88 -13.84
CA VAL A 247 1.72 -17.21 -14.11
C VAL A 247 0.22 -17.15 -13.89
N ALA A 248 -0.26 -16.54 -12.82
CA ALA A 248 -1.69 -16.43 -12.52
C ALA A 248 -2.44 -15.60 -13.59
N ILE A 249 -1.87 -14.50 -14.06
CA ILE A 249 -2.45 -13.66 -15.12
C ILE A 249 -2.56 -14.46 -16.43
N LEU A 250 -1.47 -15.11 -16.87
CA LEU A 250 -1.42 -15.86 -18.12
C LEU A 250 -2.30 -17.12 -18.09
N ALA A 251 -2.38 -17.78 -16.92
CA ALA A 251 -3.21 -18.98 -16.74
C ALA A 251 -4.71 -18.67 -16.50
N SER A 252 -5.06 -17.40 -16.27
CA SER A 252 -6.43 -16.96 -16.03
C SER A 252 -7.13 -16.51 -17.33
N ARG A 253 -8.44 -16.22 -17.21
CA ARG A 253 -9.21 -15.57 -18.30
C ARG A 253 -9.15 -14.04 -18.23
N ARG A 254 -8.21 -13.47 -17.49
CA ARG A 254 -8.12 -12.01 -17.34
C ARG A 254 -7.83 -11.28 -18.65
N LEU A 255 -7.14 -11.92 -19.57
CA LEU A 255 -6.75 -11.34 -20.86
C LEU A 255 -7.61 -11.84 -22.04
N SER A 256 -8.68 -12.61 -21.77
CA SER A 256 -9.60 -13.12 -22.81
C SER A 256 -11.02 -12.60 -22.58
#